data_3088cd2a04403ae83b30a364b424a6b8
#
_entry.id   3088cd2a04403ae83b30a364b424a6b8
#
_cell.length_a   1.000
_cell.length_b   1.000
_cell.length_c   1.000
_cell.angle_alpha   90.00
_cell.angle_beta   90.00
_cell.angle_gamma   90.00
#
_symmetry.space_group_name_H-M   'P 1'
#
loop_
_entity.id
_entity.type
_entity.pdbx_description
1 polymer ?
#
loop_
_entity_poly.entity_id
_entity_poly.type
_entity_poly.pdbx_seq_one_letter_code
_entity_poly.pdbx_strand_id
1 'polypeptide(L)'
;MVKISVVIPVYNVEKYLEQCLDSVTTQSFDDIEIICVNDGSTDSSPEILKRYANNDSRIKIISQKNKGAGAARNVGIENAAGEYVYFMDSDDYLNSDAFERLNGFLDDEPDFVMFKISNFYEDGTKADDDDYYTMPYLKSRVGKNSFNYEDVSDFALNLCVCPPSHLFRREFISDIRFPENILFEDNVFFTQALFKAQNIYFYDEFLYNRRRRLDSTTTPISVRSIDTIEITNMILDLCKKFNHENHKKELYYRIFHNIYQIFKRADESQKPELFDKIKEEYIKSSSKWENDDYFTNNLNPEYKHMYNCAIKSGNWKQFEKCVDNYDSSLKTRFNRLRKKLA
;
A
#
# COMPACT_ATOMS: atom_id res chain seq x y z
N MET A 1 16.10 13.01 -24.02
CA MET A 1 15.97 11.77 -23.21
C MET A 1 14.70 11.92 -22.43
N VAL A 2 13.78 10.94 -22.40
CA VAL A 2 12.52 11.06 -21.67
C VAL A 2 12.79 11.32 -20.19
N LYS A 3 12.14 12.32 -19.59
CA LYS A 3 12.34 12.68 -18.18
C LYS A 3 11.49 11.81 -17.25
N ILE A 4 10.19 11.62 -17.56
CA ILE A 4 9.26 10.87 -16.70
C ILE A 4 8.54 9.79 -17.50
N SER A 5 8.58 8.54 -17.01
CA SER A 5 7.72 7.45 -17.47
C SER A 5 6.51 7.34 -16.57
N VAL A 6 5.32 7.57 -17.11
CA VAL A 6 4.05 7.40 -16.40
C VAL A 6 3.52 5.99 -16.63
N VAL A 7 3.47 5.18 -15.58
CA VAL A 7 3.00 3.79 -15.63
C VAL A 7 1.57 3.72 -15.13
N ILE A 8 0.65 3.25 -15.96
CA ILE A 8 -0.78 3.17 -15.69
C ILE A 8 -1.25 1.71 -15.80
N PRO A 9 -1.46 0.98 -14.69
CA PRO A 9 -2.14 -0.31 -14.69
C PRO A 9 -3.61 -0.12 -15.09
N VAL A 10 -4.10 -0.91 -16.03
CA VAL A 10 -5.48 -0.81 -16.53
C VAL A 10 -6.16 -2.16 -16.43
N TYR A 11 -7.26 -2.24 -15.66
CA TYR A 11 -8.10 -3.43 -15.55
C TYR A 11 -9.56 -3.08 -15.30
N ASN A 12 -10.43 -3.25 -16.30
CA ASN A 12 -11.88 -3.02 -16.21
C ASN A 12 -12.25 -1.66 -15.62
N VAL A 13 -11.78 -0.58 -16.25
CA VAL A 13 -11.94 0.83 -15.80
C VAL A 13 -12.48 1.75 -16.91
N GLU A 14 -13.21 1.21 -17.89
CA GLU A 14 -13.75 1.95 -19.04
C GLU A 14 -14.45 3.26 -18.66
N LYS A 15 -15.11 3.29 -17.50
CA LYS A 15 -15.87 4.44 -16.99
C LYS A 15 -14.98 5.64 -16.61
N TYR A 16 -13.73 5.40 -16.24
CA TYR A 16 -12.83 6.42 -15.66
C TYR A 16 -11.59 6.70 -16.52
N LEU A 17 -11.24 5.74 -17.38
CA LEU A 17 -9.96 5.71 -18.09
C LEU A 17 -9.73 6.93 -18.97
N GLU A 18 -10.77 7.49 -19.60
CA GLU A 18 -10.64 8.69 -20.43
C GLU A 18 -10.18 9.91 -19.59
N GLN A 19 -10.81 10.13 -18.43
CA GLN A 19 -10.39 11.24 -17.55
C GLN A 19 -8.95 11.07 -17.05
N CYS A 20 -8.56 9.82 -16.73
CA CYS A 20 -7.18 9.51 -16.35
C CYS A 20 -6.21 9.88 -17.47
N LEU A 21 -6.44 9.39 -18.70
CA LEU A 21 -5.58 9.63 -19.85
C LEU A 21 -5.54 11.10 -20.25
N ASP A 22 -6.70 11.80 -20.24
CA ASP A 22 -6.76 13.23 -20.51
C ASP A 22 -5.86 14.02 -19.54
N SER A 23 -5.90 13.68 -18.24
CA SER A 23 -5.11 14.37 -17.22
C SER A 23 -3.59 14.21 -17.41
N VAL A 24 -3.15 13.14 -18.08
CA VAL A 24 -1.72 12.89 -18.34
C VAL A 24 -1.31 13.45 -19.71
N THR A 25 -2.15 13.29 -20.74
CA THR A 25 -1.83 13.75 -22.10
C THR A 25 -1.83 15.27 -22.23
N THR A 26 -2.57 15.97 -21.34
CA THR A 26 -2.67 17.43 -21.32
C THR A 26 -1.80 18.12 -20.26
N GLN A 27 -0.80 17.41 -19.70
CA GLN A 27 0.16 18.01 -18.77
C GLN A 27 0.93 19.17 -19.44
N SER A 28 1.24 20.21 -18.65
CA SER A 28 2.08 21.34 -19.12
C SER A 28 3.54 20.95 -19.37
N PHE A 29 3.96 19.80 -18.89
CA PHE A 29 5.30 19.21 -19.05
C PHE A 29 5.27 18.09 -20.10
N ASP A 30 5.95 18.27 -21.23
CA ASP A 30 5.85 17.38 -22.41
C ASP A 30 6.86 16.24 -22.46
N ASP A 31 7.96 16.30 -21.68
CA ASP A 31 9.04 15.28 -21.72
C ASP A 31 8.67 14.02 -20.94
N ILE A 32 7.56 13.42 -21.33
CA ILE A 32 6.99 12.22 -20.73
C ILE A 32 6.76 11.10 -21.76
N GLU A 33 6.78 9.86 -21.30
CA GLU A 33 6.15 8.72 -21.97
C GLU A 33 5.04 8.14 -21.06
N ILE A 34 4.05 7.52 -21.67
CA ILE A 34 2.89 6.96 -20.96
C ILE A 34 2.81 5.47 -21.28
N ILE A 35 3.01 4.63 -20.27
CA ILE A 35 3.03 3.17 -20.40
C ILE A 35 1.74 2.63 -19.77
N CYS A 36 0.75 2.34 -20.61
CA CYS A 36 -0.51 1.72 -20.20
C CYS A 36 -0.35 0.20 -20.22
N VAL A 37 -0.44 -0.44 -19.06
CA VAL A 37 -0.36 -1.88 -18.94
C VAL A 37 -1.79 -2.44 -18.76
N ASN A 38 -2.36 -2.96 -19.85
CA ASN A 38 -3.66 -3.64 -19.84
C ASN A 38 -3.51 -5.03 -19.20
N ASP A 39 -3.98 -5.17 -17.98
CA ASP A 39 -3.90 -6.40 -17.18
C ASP A 39 -5.08 -7.35 -17.46
N GLY A 40 -5.39 -7.56 -18.74
CA GLY A 40 -6.41 -8.50 -19.19
C GLY A 40 -7.83 -7.98 -19.03
N SER A 41 -8.08 -6.69 -19.30
CA SER A 41 -9.43 -6.11 -19.27
C SER A 41 -10.38 -6.81 -20.25
N THR A 42 -11.64 -6.91 -19.84
CA THR A 42 -12.76 -7.55 -20.59
C THR A 42 -13.86 -6.55 -20.94
N ASP A 43 -13.75 -5.32 -20.49
CA ASP A 43 -14.61 -4.18 -20.83
C ASP A 43 -14.06 -3.39 -22.03
N SER A 44 -14.53 -2.17 -22.29
CA SER A 44 -14.07 -1.31 -23.39
C SER A 44 -12.73 -0.60 -23.13
N SER A 45 -12.03 -0.89 -22.01
CA SER A 45 -10.74 -0.26 -21.70
C SER A 45 -9.69 -0.44 -22.81
N PRO A 46 -9.54 -1.64 -23.45
CA PRO A 46 -8.57 -1.83 -24.54
C PRO A 46 -8.85 -0.97 -25.76
N GLU A 47 -10.12 -0.73 -26.10
CA GLU A 47 -10.53 0.13 -27.22
C GLU A 47 -10.23 1.60 -26.94
N ILE A 48 -10.46 2.05 -25.69
CA ILE A 48 -10.12 3.41 -25.23
C ILE A 48 -8.60 3.60 -25.34
N LEU A 49 -7.81 2.68 -24.81
CA LEU A 49 -6.33 2.75 -24.92
C LEU A 49 -5.85 2.88 -26.37
N LYS A 50 -6.38 2.06 -27.27
CA LYS A 50 -6.03 2.13 -28.72
C LYS A 50 -6.37 3.46 -29.35
N ARG A 51 -7.52 4.04 -29.00
CA ARG A 51 -7.93 5.35 -29.51
C ARG A 51 -6.95 6.45 -29.06
N TYR A 52 -6.54 6.46 -27.79
CA TYR A 52 -5.59 7.44 -27.27
C TYR A 52 -4.20 7.25 -27.86
N ALA A 53 -3.69 6.02 -27.97
CA ALA A 53 -2.39 5.74 -28.57
C ALA A 53 -2.31 6.11 -30.07
N ASN A 54 -3.44 6.07 -30.80
CA ASN A 54 -3.49 6.55 -32.18
C ASN A 54 -3.37 8.08 -32.30
N ASN A 55 -3.72 8.83 -31.23
CA ASN A 55 -3.73 10.29 -31.22
C ASN A 55 -2.51 10.89 -30.51
N ASP A 56 -1.82 10.12 -29.65
CA ASP A 56 -0.64 10.58 -28.89
C ASP A 56 0.47 9.52 -28.94
N SER A 57 1.54 9.82 -29.65
CA SER A 57 2.67 8.90 -29.84
C SER A 57 3.49 8.64 -28.59
N ARG A 58 3.28 9.38 -27.50
CA ARG A 58 3.90 9.14 -26.18
C ARG A 58 3.31 7.91 -25.49
N ILE A 59 2.12 7.45 -25.92
CA ILE A 59 1.39 6.33 -25.30
C ILE A 59 1.88 4.99 -25.88
N LYS A 60 2.35 4.12 -24.99
CA LYS A 60 2.69 2.72 -25.28
C LYS A 60 1.69 1.82 -24.56
N ILE A 61 1.13 0.83 -25.27
CA ILE A 61 0.21 -0.16 -24.70
C ILE A 61 0.92 -1.50 -24.59
N ILE A 62 0.93 -2.08 -23.40
CA ILE A 62 1.40 -3.44 -23.14
C ILE A 62 0.22 -4.25 -22.61
N SER A 63 -0.03 -5.44 -23.16
CA SER A 63 -1.12 -6.30 -22.70
C SER A 63 -0.59 -7.58 -22.09
N GLN A 64 -1.16 -7.97 -20.97
CA GLN A 64 -0.85 -9.24 -20.28
C GLN A 64 -2.14 -9.94 -19.82
N LYS A 65 -2.02 -11.19 -19.38
CA LYS A 65 -3.10 -11.84 -18.61
C LYS A 65 -3.16 -11.20 -17.21
N ASN A 66 -4.36 -11.12 -16.66
CA ASN A 66 -4.55 -10.55 -15.32
C ASN A 66 -3.64 -11.23 -14.28
N LYS A 67 -2.79 -10.42 -13.65
CA LYS A 67 -1.87 -10.78 -12.57
C LYS A 67 -1.88 -9.77 -11.42
N GLY A 68 -2.81 -8.80 -11.47
CA GLY A 68 -2.94 -7.76 -10.47
C GLY A 68 -2.07 -6.51 -10.70
N ALA A 69 -2.42 -5.44 -9.98
CA ALA A 69 -1.82 -4.12 -10.15
C ALA A 69 -0.29 -4.12 -9.92
N GLY A 70 0.21 -4.88 -8.94
CA GLY A 70 1.65 -5.00 -8.68
C GLY A 70 2.42 -5.56 -9.88
N ALA A 71 1.91 -6.63 -10.50
CA ALA A 71 2.53 -7.22 -11.70
C ALA A 71 2.50 -6.24 -12.89
N ALA A 72 1.38 -5.51 -13.07
CA ALA A 72 1.27 -4.51 -14.13
C ALA A 72 2.24 -3.34 -13.91
N ARG A 73 2.42 -2.87 -12.67
CA ARG A 73 3.43 -1.84 -12.34
C ARG A 73 4.86 -2.35 -12.60
N ASN A 74 5.17 -3.63 -12.28
CA ASN A 74 6.47 -4.23 -12.57
C ASN A 74 6.78 -4.24 -14.08
N VAL A 75 5.80 -4.62 -14.91
CA VAL A 75 5.94 -4.54 -16.38
C VAL A 75 6.17 -3.09 -16.81
N GLY A 76 5.52 -2.13 -16.19
CA GLY A 76 5.77 -0.70 -16.43
C GLY A 76 7.21 -0.29 -16.12
N ILE A 77 7.75 -0.70 -14.96
CA ILE A 77 9.17 -0.44 -14.57
C ILE A 77 10.14 -1.01 -15.62
N GLU A 78 9.90 -2.23 -16.09
CA GLU A 78 10.77 -2.91 -17.06
C GLU A 78 10.79 -2.23 -18.43
N ASN A 79 9.73 -1.53 -18.79
CA ASN A 79 9.57 -0.84 -20.08
C ASN A 79 9.78 0.68 -20.01
N ALA A 80 10.05 1.22 -18.82
CA ALA A 80 10.30 2.63 -18.60
C ALA A 80 11.68 3.05 -19.15
N ALA A 81 11.71 4.13 -19.94
CA ALA A 81 12.92 4.74 -20.46
C ALA A 81 13.25 6.09 -19.81
N GLY A 82 12.28 6.67 -19.08
CA GLY A 82 12.44 7.93 -18.37
C GLY A 82 13.46 7.86 -17.24
N GLU A 83 13.98 8.99 -16.87
CA GLU A 83 14.88 9.13 -15.72
C GLU A 83 14.13 8.85 -14.41
N TYR A 84 12.85 9.25 -14.36
CA TYR A 84 11.94 9.00 -13.24
C TYR A 84 10.75 8.13 -13.69
N VAL A 85 10.17 7.39 -12.73
CA VAL A 85 8.96 6.59 -12.91
C VAL A 85 7.88 7.10 -11.97
N TYR A 86 6.72 7.36 -12.54
CA TYR A 86 5.51 7.74 -11.83
C TYR A 86 4.44 6.64 -12.01
N PHE A 87 3.84 6.20 -10.91
CA PHE A 87 2.73 5.24 -10.95
C PHE A 87 1.41 5.96 -10.78
N MET A 88 0.46 5.72 -11.67
CA MET A 88 -0.85 6.36 -11.64
C MET A 88 -1.95 5.30 -11.72
N ASP A 89 -2.94 5.37 -10.85
CA ASP A 89 -4.10 4.48 -10.91
C ASP A 89 -5.08 4.98 -11.99
N SER A 90 -5.64 4.05 -12.77
CA SER A 90 -6.41 4.36 -14.00
C SER A 90 -7.83 4.89 -13.77
N ASP A 91 -8.26 4.99 -12.51
CA ASP A 91 -9.56 5.56 -12.11
C ASP A 91 -9.46 6.97 -11.47
N ASP A 92 -8.25 7.53 -11.42
CA ASP A 92 -7.92 8.81 -10.80
C ASP A 92 -7.44 9.83 -11.83
N TYR A 93 -7.07 11.05 -11.41
CA TYR A 93 -6.50 12.07 -12.30
C TYR A 93 -5.46 12.97 -11.62
N LEU A 94 -4.53 13.52 -12.42
CA LEU A 94 -3.51 14.50 -12.03
C LEU A 94 -3.99 15.94 -12.22
N ASN A 95 -3.42 16.87 -11.46
CA ASN A 95 -3.48 18.30 -11.80
C ASN A 95 -2.68 18.55 -13.08
N SER A 96 -3.12 19.49 -13.92
CA SER A 96 -2.54 19.74 -15.24
C SER A 96 -1.08 20.23 -15.24
N ASP A 97 -0.58 20.72 -14.11
CA ASP A 97 0.79 21.23 -13.90
C ASP A 97 1.65 20.35 -12.99
N ALA A 98 1.18 19.12 -12.69
CA ALA A 98 1.82 18.27 -11.69
C ALA A 98 3.28 17.95 -12.02
N PHE A 99 3.57 17.53 -13.24
CA PHE A 99 4.94 17.16 -13.62
C PHE A 99 5.86 18.38 -13.78
N GLU A 100 5.36 19.51 -14.22
CA GLU A 100 6.12 20.76 -14.28
C GLU A 100 6.57 21.18 -12.86
N ARG A 101 5.66 21.10 -11.88
CA ARG A 101 5.96 21.41 -10.48
C ARG A 101 6.93 20.42 -9.86
N LEU A 102 6.80 19.12 -10.15
CA LEU A 102 7.72 18.09 -9.69
C LEU A 102 9.10 18.22 -10.33
N ASN A 103 9.19 18.66 -11.59
CA ASN A 103 10.46 18.85 -12.29
C ASN A 103 11.41 19.80 -11.54
N GLY A 104 10.87 20.76 -10.77
CA GLY A 104 11.67 21.65 -9.93
C GLY A 104 12.50 20.97 -8.83
N PHE A 105 12.26 19.70 -8.53
CA PHE A 105 13.04 18.91 -7.56
C PHE A 105 14.07 17.99 -8.22
N LEU A 106 13.98 17.74 -9.53
CA LEU A 106 14.72 16.66 -10.18
C LEU A 106 16.19 16.98 -10.42
N ASP A 107 16.58 18.25 -10.34
CA ASP A 107 17.99 18.69 -10.45
C ASP A 107 18.82 18.25 -9.22
N ASP A 108 18.16 18.03 -8.07
CA ASP A 108 18.79 17.52 -6.85
C ASP A 108 18.93 15.98 -6.83
N GLU A 109 18.54 15.31 -7.92
CA GLU A 109 18.59 13.86 -8.12
C GLU A 109 17.99 13.05 -6.95
N PRO A 110 16.76 13.37 -6.47
CA PRO A 110 16.17 12.63 -5.37
C PRO A 110 15.99 11.15 -5.71
N ASP A 111 16.10 10.29 -4.71
CA ASP A 111 15.72 8.88 -4.85
C ASP A 111 14.23 8.77 -5.12
N PHE A 112 13.43 9.59 -4.42
CA PHE A 112 12.03 9.85 -4.77
C PHE A 112 11.51 11.15 -4.14
N VAL A 113 10.43 11.67 -4.71
CA VAL A 113 9.68 12.81 -4.19
C VAL A 113 8.30 12.34 -3.75
N MET A 114 7.88 12.69 -2.53
CA MET A 114 6.53 12.46 -2.00
C MET A 114 5.69 13.73 -2.13
N PHE A 115 4.38 13.59 -2.34
CA PHE A 115 3.45 14.72 -2.37
C PHE A 115 2.04 14.31 -1.93
N LYS A 116 1.17 15.29 -1.70
CA LYS A 116 -0.17 15.06 -1.15
C LYS A 116 -1.18 14.62 -2.20
N ILE A 117 -2.14 13.81 -1.74
CA ILE A 117 -3.30 13.35 -2.51
C ILE A 117 -4.56 14.02 -1.96
N SER A 118 -5.39 14.56 -2.86
CA SER A 118 -6.75 14.99 -2.57
C SER A 118 -7.73 13.85 -2.85
N ASN A 119 -8.71 13.65 -1.97
CA ASN A 119 -9.77 12.67 -2.21
C ASN A 119 -11.04 13.38 -2.72
N PHE A 120 -11.77 12.73 -3.64
CA PHE A 120 -13.07 13.21 -4.12
C PHE A 120 -14.04 12.05 -4.32
N TYR A 121 -15.34 12.33 -4.22
CA TYR A 121 -16.42 11.36 -4.50
C TYR A 121 -16.75 11.30 -5.99
N GLU A 122 -17.49 10.27 -6.41
CA GLU A 122 -17.88 10.08 -7.81
C GLU A 122 -18.72 11.24 -8.38
N ASP A 123 -19.43 11.97 -7.54
CA ASP A 123 -20.19 13.18 -7.93
C ASP A 123 -19.31 14.43 -8.12
N GLY A 124 -17.99 14.30 -7.91
CA GLY A 124 -17.01 15.38 -8.04
C GLY A 124 -16.85 16.23 -6.78
N THR A 125 -17.60 15.98 -5.71
CA THR A 125 -17.43 16.72 -4.45
C THR A 125 -16.12 16.32 -3.76
N LYS A 126 -15.39 17.32 -3.20
CA LYS A 126 -14.18 17.05 -2.43
C LYS A 126 -14.55 16.29 -1.16
N ALA A 127 -13.82 15.22 -0.87
CA ALA A 127 -13.90 14.53 0.43
C ALA A 127 -13.04 15.27 1.47
N ASP A 128 -13.30 14.99 2.75
CA ASP A 128 -12.48 15.50 3.85
C ASP A 128 -11.02 15.07 3.67
N ASP A 129 -10.10 15.95 4.07
CA ASP A 129 -8.68 15.65 4.07
C ASP A 129 -8.39 14.52 5.07
N ASP A 130 -7.54 13.59 4.67
CA ASP A 130 -7.14 12.43 5.45
C ASP A 130 -5.64 12.55 5.74
N ASP A 131 -5.27 12.53 7.01
CA ASP A 131 -3.88 12.69 7.46
C ASP A 131 -2.92 11.67 6.82
N TYR A 132 -3.42 10.50 6.44
CA TYR A 132 -2.63 9.51 5.71
C TYR A 132 -2.15 10.03 4.35
N TYR A 133 -2.99 10.79 3.62
CA TYR A 133 -2.69 11.34 2.29
C TYR A 133 -2.11 12.76 2.32
N THR A 134 -2.33 13.50 3.41
CA THR A 134 -1.80 14.86 3.56
C THR A 134 -0.48 14.92 4.31
N MET A 135 -0.14 13.86 5.05
CA MET A 135 1.13 13.64 5.76
C MET A 135 1.58 14.84 6.62
N PRO A 136 0.73 15.41 7.50
CA PRO A 136 1.06 16.60 8.29
C PRO A 136 2.25 16.37 9.23
N TYR A 137 2.43 15.14 9.72
CA TYR A 137 3.57 14.74 10.55
C TYR A 137 4.89 14.83 9.78
N LEU A 138 4.90 14.37 8.52
CA LEU A 138 6.08 14.43 7.65
C LEU A 138 6.45 15.90 7.40
N LYS A 139 5.48 16.74 7.04
CA LYS A 139 5.70 18.18 6.87
C LYS A 139 6.34 18.82 8.12
N SER A 140 5.83 18.53 9.30
CA SER A 140 6.34 19.10 10.55
C SER A 140 7.76 18.63 10.89
N ARG A 141 8.13 17.41 10.47
CA ARG A 141 9.42 16.79 10.75
C ARG A 141 10.51 17.26 9.80
N VAL A 142 10.26 17.23 8.50
CA VAL A 142 11.30 17.43 7.48
C VAL A 142 11.25 18.81 6.80
N GLY A 143 10.11 19.49 6.82
CA GLY A 143 9.94 20.80 6.18
C GLY A 143 10.18 20.74 4.66
N LYS A 144 11.15 21.52 4.18
CA LYS A 144 11.59 21.56 2.77
C LYS A 144 12.94 20.87 2.53
N ASN A 145 13.54 20.29 3.56
CA ASN A 145 14.83 19.63 3.44
C ASN A 145 14.66 18.21 2.86
N SER A 146 15.72 17.71 2.26
CA SER A 146 15.79 16.28 1.98
C SER A 146 15.88 15.50 3.29
N PHE A 147 15.39 14.27 3.28
CA PHE A 147 15.39 13.38 4.45
C PHE A 147 15.63 11.92 4.03
N ASN A 148 15.82 11.06 4.99
CA ASN A 148 15.90 9.62 4.81
C ASN A 148 15.13 8.88 5.92
N TYR A 149 15.23 7.56 5.96
CA TYR A 149 14.54 6.73 6.95
C TYR A 149 14.84 7.15 8.40
N GLU A 150 16.07 7.48 8.74
CA GLU A 150 16.47 7.80 10.13
C GLU A 150 15.72 9.02 10.68
N ASP A 151 15.43 9.99 9.82
CA ASP A 151 14.71 11.21 10.19
C ASP A 151 13.23 10.95 10.55
N VAL A 152 12.67 9.82 10.11
CA VAL A 152 11.24 9.47 10.22
C VAL A 152 11.01 8.09 10.83
N SER A 153 12.04 7.44 11.38
CA SER A 153 12.02 6.05 11.82
C SER A 153 10.94 5.73 12.86
N ASP A 154 10.54 6.70 13.67
CA ASP A 154 9.50 6.57 14.71
C ASP A 154 8.06 6.48 14.14
N PHE A 155 7.84 6.89 12.88
CA PHE A 155 6.54 6.78 12.20
C PHE A 155 6.64 6.28 10.74
N ALA A 156 7.77 5.70 10.36
CA ALA A 156 8.07 5.27 9.00
C ALA A 156 6.99 4.36 8.39
N LEU A 157 6.43 3.43 9.17
CA LEU A 157 5.37 2.52 8.72
C LEU A 157 3.97 3.16 8.66
N ASN A 158 3.82 4.44 9.06
CA ASN A 158 2.58 5.20 8.97
C ASN A 158 2.59 6.22 7.82
N LEU A 159 3.68 6.29 7.07
CA LEU A 159 3.74 7.11 5.86
C LEU A 159 2.80 6.57 4.79
N CYS A 160 2.36 7.46 3.91
CA CYS A 160 1.54 7.07 2.76
C CYS A 160 2.33 6.15 1.83
N VAL A 161 1.85 4.94 1.62
CA VAL A 161 2.47 3.96 0.71
C VAL A 161 1.84 3.97 -0.68
N CYS A 162 0.79 4.80 -0.90
CA CYS A 162 0.03 4.87 -2.13
C CYS A 162 0.95 5.25 -3.31
N PRO A 163 1.13 4.40 -4.33
CA PRO A 163 2.09 4.65 -5.39
C PRO A 163 1.90 6.00 -6.12
N PRO A 164 0.66 6.49 -6.35
CA PRO A 164 0.44 7.80 -6.97
C PRO A 164 0.90 9.01 -6.17
N SER A 165 1.29 8.87 -4.89
CA SER A 165 1.86 9.98 -4.10
C SER A 165 3.38 10.13 -4.24
N HIS A 166 4.00 9.37 -5.16
CA HIS A 166 5.46 9.28 -5.27
C HIS A 166 5.94 9.36 -6.71
N LEU A 167 7.05 10.08 -6.92
CA LEU A 167 7.83 10.06 -8.16
C LEU A 167 9.21 9.48 -7.85
N PHE A 168 9.54 8.33 -8.43
CA PHE A 168 10.76 7.58 -8.14
C PHE A 168 11.82 7.75 -9.21
N ARG A 169 13.09 7.91 -8.84
CA ARG A 169 14.22 7.80 -9.78
C ARG A 169 14.32 6.36 -10.27
N ARG A 170 14.29 6.14 -11.58
CA ARG A 170 14.23 4.81 -12.21
C ARG A 170 15.39 3.91 -11.81
N GLU A 171 16.62 4.44 -11.81
CA GLU A 171 17.80 3.68 -11.41
C GLU A 171 17.72 3.23 -9.95
N PHE A 172 17.21 4.08 -9.06
CA PHE A 172 17.03 3.78 -7.64
C PHE A 172 16.10 2.59 -7.41
N ILE A 173 14.98 2.47 -8.18
CA ILE A 173 14.02 1.37 -8.06
C ILE A 173 14.32 0.19 -9.00
N SER A 174 15.49 0.14 -9.63
CA SER A 174 15.82 -0.90 -10.63
C SER A 174 15.75 -2.33 -10.10
N ASP A 175 16.04 -2.52 -8.80
CA ASP A 175 16.00 -3.80 -8.06
C ASP A 175 14.81 -3.95 -7.10
N ILE A 176 13.88 -2.98 -7.09
CA ILE A 176 12.67 -3.02 -6.26
C ILE A 176 11.48 -3.46 -7.12
N ARG A 177 10.68 -4.40 -6.61
CA ARG A 177 9.48 -4.91 -7.30
C ARG A 177 8.30 -4.98 -6.36
N PHE A 178 7.12 -4.74 -6.93
CA PHE A 178 5.87 -5.04 -6.25
C PHE A 178 5.68 -6.56 -6.14
N PRO A 179 5.27 -7.09 -4.99
CA PRO A 179 4.77 -8.46 -4.92
C PRO A 179 3.60 -8.67 -5.88
N GLU A 180 3.51 -9.84 -6.50
CA GLU A 180 2.48 -10.15 -7.49
C GLU A 180 1.35 -10.99 -6.88
N ASN A 181 0.13 -10.87 -7.42
CA ASN A 181 -1.05 -11.66 -7.03
C ASN A 181 -1.47 -11.53 -5.55
N ILE A 182 -1.12 -10.45 -4.89
CA ILE A 182 -1.43 -10.18 -3.48
C ILE A 182 -1.98 -8.76 -3.34
N LEU A 183 -2.88 -8.52 -2.37
CA LEU A 183 -3.33 -7.16 -2.03
C LEU A 183 -2.32 -6.47 -1.12
N PHE A 184 -2.32 -5.13 -1.17
CA PHE A 184 -1.43 -4.26 -0.37
C PHE A 184 0.05 -4.40 -0.72
N GLU A 185 0.35 -4.75 -1.97
CA GLU A 185 1.68 -4.89 -2.55
C GLU A 185 2.52 -3.61 -2.47
N ASP A 186 1.84 -2.47 -2.46
CA ASP A 186 2.42 -1.13 -2.31
C ASP A 186 3.17 -0.95 -0.99
N ASN A 187 2.69 -1.58 0.10
CA ASN A 187 3.36 -1.53 1.40
C ASN A 187 4.78 -2.10 1.36
N VAL A 188 4.98 -3.21 0.66
CA VAL A 188 6.30 -3.85 0.54
C VAL A 188 7.22 -3.02 -0.34
N PHE A 189 6.71 -2.57 -1.50
CA PHE A 189 7.48 -1.75 -2.44
C PHE A 189 7.96 -0.45 -1.78
N PHE A 190 7.03 0.30 -1.16
CA PHE A 190 7.36 1.56 -0.50
C PHE A 190 8.29 1.37 0.70
N THR A 191 8.04 0.36 1.55
CA THR A 191 8.91 0.10 2.70
C THR A 191 10.33 -0.21 2.25
N GLN A 192 10.51 -1.01 1.20
CA GLN A 192 11.85 -1.28 0.66
C GLN A 192 12.50 -0.02 0.09
N ALA A 193 11.74 0.80 -0.64
CA ALA A 193 12.22 2.07 -1.16
C ALA A 193 12.62 3.02 -0.01
N LEU A 194 11.77 3.19 1.00
CA LEU A 194 12.04 4.05 2.16
C LEU A 194 13.31 3.62 2.91
N PHE A 195 13.48 2.31 3.16
CA PHE A 195 14.64 1.79 3.90
C PHE A 195 15.95 1.90 3.11
N LYS A 196 15.89 1.97 1.78
CA LYS A 196 17.04 2.07 0.89
C LYS A 196 17.43 3.52 0.61
N ALA A 197 16.46 4.44 0.63
CA ALA A 197 16.65 5.82 0.17
C ALA A 197 17.54 6.65 1.10
N GLN A 198 18.34 7.54 0.50
CA GLN A 198 19.18 8.49 1.18
C GLN A 198 18.76 9.95 0.93
N ASN A 199 18.04 10.21 -0.16
CA ASN A 199 17.66 11.54 -0.59
C ASN A 199 16.19 11.57 -1.01
N ILE A 200 15.30 11.90 -0.05
CA ILE A 200 13.85 11.96 -0.25
C ILE A 200 13.40 13.41 -0.06
N TYR A 201 12.51 13.90 -0.90
CA TYR A 201 11.85 15.20 -0.70
C TYR A 201 10.36 15.02 -0.44
N PHE A 202 9.81 15.90 0.39
CA PHE A 202 8.37 16.04 0.57
C PHE A 202 7.88 17.37 -0.01
N TYR A 203 7.11 17.29 -1.09
CA TYR A 203 6.44 18.43 -1.67
C TYR A 203 5.04 18.59 -1.05
N ASP A 204 4.88 19.57 -0.16
CA ASP A 204 3.67 19.81 0.64
C ASP A 204 2.52 20.42 -0.19
N GLU A 205 2.22 19.82 -1.35
CA GLU A 205 1.19 20.28 -2.26
C GLU A 205 0.35 19.11 -2.80
N PHE A 206 -0.92 19.41 -3.12
CA PHE A 206 -1.82 18.45 -3.74
C PHE A 206 -1.59 18.43 -5.25
N LEU A 207 -1.14 17.27 -5.78
CA LEU A 207 -0.92 17.10 -7.21
C LEU A 207 -1.82 16.03 -7.83
N TYR A 208 -2.36 15.14 -7.01
CA TYR A 208 -3.13 13.98 -7.42
C TYR A 208 -4.50 13.97 -6.80
N ASN A 209 -5.52 13.52 -7.56
CA ASN A 209 -6.91 13.46 -7.16
C ASN A 209 -7.37 12.02 -7.19
N ARG A 210 -7.57 11.44 -6.00
CA ARG A 210 -7.99 10.05 -5.79
C ARG A 210 -9.50 9.96 -5.69
N ARG A 211 -10.09 9.12 -6.51
CA ARG A 211 -11.53 8.83 -6.51
C ARG A 211 -11.91 7.85 -5.41
N ARG A 212 -12.91 8.22 -4.61
CA ARG A 212 -13.53 7.32 -3.62
C ARG A 212 -14.75 6.66 -4.26
N ARG A 213 -14.66 5.34 -4.47
CA ARG A 213 -15.72 4.49 -5.02
C ARG A 213 -16.22 3.51 -3.97
N LEU A 214 -17.53 3.16 -4.05
CA LEU A 214 -18.12 2.13 -3.19
C LEU A 214 -17.63 0.71 -3.55
N ASP A 215 -17.25 0.49 -4.80
CA ASP A 215 -16.77 -0.77 -5.37
C ASP A 215 -15.23 -0.88 -5.43
N SER A 216 -14.51 -0.03 -4.69
CA SER A 216 -13.05 -0.11 -4.60
C SER A 216 -12.59 -1.47 -4.07
N THR A 217 -11.53 -2.02 -4.65
CA THR A 217 -10.96 -3.36 -4.32
C THR A 217 -10.60 -3.52 -2.83
N THR A 218 -10.34 -2.42 -2.14
CA THR A 218 -9.90 -2.40 -0.73
C THR A 218 -11.03 -2.11 0.26
N THR A 219 -12.22 -1.73 -0.22
CA THR A 219 -13.32 -1.30 0.67
C THR A 219 -14.07 -2.46 1.34
N PRO A 220 -14.50 -3.54 0.64
CA PRO A 220 -15.18 -4.65 1.29
C PRO A 220 -14.20 -5.60 1.98
N ILE A 221 -14.58 -6.07 3.18
CA ILE A 221 -13.86 -7.19 3.81
C ILE A 221 -14.04 -8.42 2.93
N SER A 222 -12.93 -9.07 2.60
CA SER A 222 -12.88 -10.30 1.83
C SER A 222 -11.76 -11.22 2.37
N VAL A 223 -11.73 -12.46 1.90
CA VAL A 223 -10.63 -13.38 2.23
C VAL A 223 -9.26 -12.82 1.84
N ARG A 224 -9.20 -12.00 0.80
CA ARG A 224 -7.97 -11.32 0.38
C ARG A 224 -7.48 -10.27 1.38
N SER A 225 -8.34 -9.78 2.29
CA SER A 225 -7.91 -8.89 3.37
C SER A 225 -6.88 -9.56 4.30
N ILE A 226 -6.83 -10.90 4.30
CA ILE A 226 -5.87 -11.69 5.08
C ILE A 226 -4.46 -11.69 4.44
N ASP A 227 -4.34 -11.27 3.19
CA ASP A 227 -3.03 -11.08 2.52
C ASP A 227 -2.12 -10.13 3.32
N THR A 228 -2.70 -9.29 4.17
CA THR A 228 -1.97 -8.45 5.13
C THR A 228 -0.98 -9.25 5.98
N ILE A 229 -1.23 -10.53 6.29
CA ILE A 229 -0.30 -11.37 7.06
C ILE A 229 0.97 -11.61 6.24
N GLU A 230 0.85 -12.02 4.98
CA GLU A 230 1.98 -12.28 4.11
C GLU A 230 2.76 -10.99 3.80
N ILE A 231 2.06 -9.89 3.50
CA ILE A 231 2.66 -8.56 3.32
C ILE A 231 3.46 -8.14 4.57
N THR A 232 2.88 -8.31 5.76
CA THR A 232 3.58 -7.96 7.00
C THR A 232 4.79 -8.85 7.25
N ASN A 233 4.73 -10.13 6.88
CA ASN A 233 5.88 -11.02 6.92
C ASN A 233 7.01 -10.60 5.97
N MET A 234 6.67 -10.10 4.77
CA MET A 234 7.66 -9.55 3.83
C MET A 234 8.32 -8.29 4.41
N ILE A 235 7.53 -7.43 5.08
CA ILE A 235 8.06 -6.23 5.76
C ILE A 235 8.97 -6.62 6.94
N LEU A 236 8.63 -7.66 7.72
CA LEU A 236 9.53 -8.20 8.76
C LEU A 236 10.88 -8.65 8.19
N ASP A 237 10.88 -9.26 6.99
CA ASP A 237 12.12 -9.63 6.29
C ASP A 237 12.93 -8.40 5.86
N LEU A 238 12.25 -7.36 5.38
CA LEU A 238 12.91 -6.09 5.06
C LEU A 238 13.50 -5.45 6.32
N CYS A 239 12.76 -5.42 7.44
CA CYS A 239 13.28 -4.93 8.72
C CYS A 239 14.55 -5.66 9.16
N LYS A 240 14.60 -6.97 8.99
CA LYS A 240 15.80 -7.77 9.28
C LYS A 240 16.94 -7.45 8.30
N LYS A 241 16.63 -7.37 6.99
CA LYS A 241 17.62 -7.07 5.94
C LYS A 241 18.31 -5.71 6.15
N PHE A 242 17.55 -4.71 6.60
CA PHE A 242 18.03 -3.33 6.79
C PHE A 242 18.38 -2.98 8.25
N ASN A 243 18.31 -3.94 9.18
CA ASN A 243 18.53 -3.77 10.62
C ASN A 243 17.56 -2.79 11.31
N HIS A 244 16.30 -2.73 10.84
CA HIS A 244 15.24 -1.87 11.37
C HIS A 244 14.24 -2.65 12.22
N GLU A 245 14.73 -3.49 13.14
CA GLU A 245 13.91 -4.39 13.95
C GLU A 245 13.04 -3.70 15.04
N ASN A 246 13.22 -2.40 15.25
CA ASN A 246 12.41 -1.56 16.13
C ASN A 246 10.90 -1.56 15.76
N HIS A 247 10.55 -1.87 14.50
CA HIS A 247 9.17 -1.95 14.02
C HIS A 247 8.44 -3.25 14.35
N LYS A 248 9.10 -4.26 14.89
CA LYS A 248 8.50 -5.58 15.17
C LYS A 248 7.22 -5.50 16.01
N LYS A 249 7.19 -4.60 17.01
CA LYS A 249 5.99 -4.41 17.85
C LYS A 249 4.77 -4.03 17.02
N GLU A 250 4.91 -3.07 16.11
CA GLU A 250 3.83 -2.61 15.25
C GLU A 250 3.44 -3.66 14.21
N LEU A 251 4.41 -4.34 13.61
CA LEU A 251 4.16 -5.37 12.60
C LEU A 251 3.42 -6.57 13.20
N TYR A 252 3.80 -7.05 14.38
CA TYR A 252 3.03 -8.10 15.05
C TYR A 252 1.65 -7.63 15.53
N TYR A 253 1.48 -6.34 15.87
CA TYR A 253 0.16 -5.76 16.09
C TYR A 253 -0.72 -5.88 14.83
N ARG A 254 -0.17 -5.56 13.65
CA ARG A 254 -0.88 -5.70 12.36
C ARG A 254 -1.29 -7.15 12.09
N ILE A 255 -0.39 -8.12 12.33
CA ILE A 255 -0.65 -9.56 12.13
C ILE A 255 -1.75 -10.09 13.06
N PHE A 256 -1.77 -9.70 14.31
CA PHE A 256 -2.68 -10.33 15.28
C PHE A 256 -3.91 -9.46 15.56
N HIS A 257 -3.71 -8.20 15.94
CA HIS A 257 -4.82 -7.35 16.32
C HIS A 257 -5.67 -6.95 15.10
N ASN A 258 -5.06 -6.38 14.07
CA ASN A 258 -5.83 -5.90 12.91
C ASN A 258 -6.52 -7.05 12.18
N ILE A 259 -5.86 -8.20 12.02
CA ILE A 259 -6.48 -9.39 11.43
C ILE A 259 -7.70 -9.85 12.23
N TYR A 260 -7.60 -9.86 13.57
CA TYR A 260 -8.75 -10.20 14.40
C TYR A 260 -9.88 -9.17 14.28
N GLN A 261 -9.56 -7.87 14.15
CA GLN A 261 -10.58 -6.84 13.92
C GLN A 261 -11.27 -6.99 12.54
N ILE A 262 -10.52 -7.35 11.49
CA ILE A 262 -11.09 -7.71 10.19
C ILE A 262 -12.07 -8.87 10.35
N PHE A 263 -11.64 -9.95 10.99
CA PHE A 263 -12.48 -11.12 11.26
C PHE A 263 -13.75 -10.76 12.05
N LYS A 264 -13.63 -9.95 13.10
CA LYS A 264 -14.79 -9.52 13.92
C LYS A 264 -15.82 -8.70 13.16
N ARG A 265 -15.38 -7.85 12.23
CA ARG A 265 -16.26 -6.97 11.41
C ARG A 265 -16.87 -7.66 10.21
N ALA A 266 -16.38 -8.83 9.85
CA ALA A 266 -16.89 -9.59 8.71
C ALA A 266 -18.30 -10.13 8.99
N ASP A 267 -19.07 -10.28 7.93
CA ASP A 267 -20.38 -10.93 8.00
C ASP A 267 -20.23 -12.40 8.42
N GLU A 268 -21.22 -12.93 9.12
CA GLU A 268 -21.20 -14.32 9.59
C GLU A 268 -20.99 -15.36 8.49
N SER A 269 -21.46 -15.07 7.28
CA SER A 269 -21.26 -15.91 6.10
C SER A 269 -19.80 -15.97 5.62
N GLN A 270 -19.01 -14.92 5.87
CA GLN A 270 -17.60 -14.80 5.47
C GLN A 270 -16.65 -15.39 6.53
N LYS A 271 -17.05 -15.43 7.81
CA LYS A 271 -16.20 -15.86 8.92
C LYS A 271 -15.58 -17.26 8.77
N PRO A 272 -16.29 -18.30 8.24
CA PRO A 272 -15.67 -19.60 8.01
C PRO A 272 -14.42 -19.51 7.11
N GLU A 273 -14.56 -18.92 5.92
CA GLU A 273 -13.48 -18.80 4.93
C GLU A 273 -12.32 -17.91 5.45
N LEU A 274 -12.65 -16.79 6.11
CA LEU A 274 -11.65 -15.92 6.74
C LEU A 274 -10.86 -16.67 7.83
N PHE A 275 -11.54 -17.44 8.68
CA PHE A 275 -10.88 -18.22 9.72
C PHE A 275 -9.94 -19.28 9.14
N ASP A 276 -10.39 -20.01 8.13
CA ASP A 276 -9.59 -21.04 7.48
C ASP A 276 -8.32 -20.41 6.86
N LYS A 277 -8.45 -19.25 6.21
CA LYS A 277 -7.32 -18.51 5.65
C LYS A 277 -6.39 -17.95 6.73
N ILE A 278 -6.90 -17.39 7.82
CA ILE A 278 -6.09 -16.94 8.97
C ILE A 278 -5.28 -18.10 9.54
N LYS A 279 -5.93 -19.24 9.76
CA LYS A 279 -5.28 -20.43 10.30
C LYS A 279 -4.18 -20.96 9.37
N GLU A 280 -4.47 -21.02 8.07
CA GLU A 280 -3.49 -21.42 7.03
C GLU A 280 -2.25 -20.52 7.09
N GLU A 281 -2.43 -19.19 7.04
CA GLU A 281 -1.32 -18.24 7.05
C GLU A 281 -0.52 -18.26 8.35
N TYR A 282 -1.19 -18.47 9.51
CA TYR A 282 -0.50 -18.61 10.78
C TYR A 282 0.33 -19.88 10.85
N ILE A 283 -0.18 -21.01 10.33
CA ILE A 283 0.58 -22.27 10.24
C ILE A 283 1.77 -22.11 9.31
N LYS A 284 1.57 -21.51 8.13
CA LYS A 284 2.63 -21.22 7.14
C LYS A 284 3.74 -20.36 7.73
N SER A 285 3.38 -19.40 8.57
CA SER A 285 4.31 -18.43 9.17
C SER A 285 4.92 -18.91 10.50
N SER A 286 4.42 -19.98 11.09
CA SER A 286 4.77 -20.42 12.46
C SER A 286 6.26 -20.63 12.65
N SER A 287 6.92 -21.34 11.74
CA SER A 287 8.36 -21.62 11.85
C SER A 287 9.22 -20.34 11.79
N LYS A 288 8.80 -19.35 11.01
CA LYS A 288 9.46 -18.04 10.93
C LYS A 288 9.30 -17.29 12.25
N TRP A 289 8.07 -17.21 12.78
CA TRP A 289 7.78 -16.45 13.99
C TRP A 289 8.38 -17.09 15.24
N GLU A 290 8.32 -18.42 15.37
CA GLU A 290 8.90 -19.15 16.50
C GLU A 290 10.43 -19.05 16.56
N ASN A 291 11.08 -18.77 15.44
CA ASN A 291 12.51 -18.47 15.36
C ASN A 291 12.83 -16.96 15.54
N ASP A 292 11.83 -16.10 15.67
CA ASP A 292 12.02 -14.67 15.94
C ASP A 292 12.05 -14.41 17.46
N ASP A 293 13.14 -13.80 17.95
CA ASP A 293 13.33 -13.51 19.37
C ASP A 293 12.24 -12.59 19.93
N TYR A 294 11.77 -11.62 19.14
CA TYR A 294 10.69 -10.74 19.56
C TYR A 294 9.38 -11.51 19.76
N PHE A 295 9.03 -12.40 18.84
CA PHE A 295 7.83 -13.24 18.95
C PHE A 295 7.89 -14.18 20.16
N THR A 296 9.04 -14.78 20.40
CA THR A 296 9.20 -15.76 21.49
C THR A 296 9.21 -15.12 22.87
N ASN A 297 9.93 -13.99 23.02
CA ASN A 297 10.24 -13.41 24.33
C ASN A 297 9.53 -12.07 24.61
N ASN A 298 9.16 -11.29 23.59
CA ASN A 298 8.67 -9.93 23.74
C ASN A 298 7.25 -9.70 23.17
N LEU A 299 6.65 -10.70 22.49
CA LEU A 299 5.31 -10.59 21.95
C LEU A 299 4.29 -10.36 23.07
N ASN A 300 3.35 -9.41 22.84
CA ASN A 300 2.23 -9.19 23.73
C ASN A 300 1.51 -10.52 24.04
N PRO A 301 1.29 -10.86 25.32
CA PRO A 301 0.62 -12.11 25.70
C PRO A 301 -0.76 -12.30 25.07
N GLU A 302 -1.51 -11.23 24.79
CA GLU A 302 -2.78 -11.26 24.09
C GLU A 302 -2.61 -11.76 22.64
N TYR A 303 -1.59 -11.31 21.92
CA TYR A 303 -1.33 -11.73 20.53
C TYR A 303 -0.85 -13.19 20.49
N LYS A 304 -0.04 -13.59 21.48
CA LYS A 304 0.34 -15.00 21.63
C LYS A 304 -0.87 -15.89 21.92
N HIS A 305 -1.84 -15.38 22.67
CA HIS A 305 -3.11 -16.06 22.89
C HIS A 305 -3.94 -16.16 21.61
N MET A 306 -4.08 -15.07 20.82
CA MET A 306 -4.78 -15.08 19.53
C MET A 306 -4.17 -16.10 18.56
N TYR A 307 -2.84 -16.13 18.44
CA TYR A 307 -2.12 -17.14 17.67
C TYR A 307 -2.49 -18.58 18.11
N ASN A 308 -2.40 -18.86 19.41
CA ASN A 308 -2.72 -20.19 19.95
C ASN A 308 -4.19 -20.56 19.71
N CYS A 309 -5.11 -19.60 19.83
CA CYS A 309 -6.53 -19.82 19.56
C CYS A 309 -6.75 -20.20 18.08
N ALA A 310 -6.13 -19.49 17.13
CA ALA A 310 -6.26 -19.79 15.72
C ALA A 310 -5.75 -21.20 15.38
N ILE A 311 -4.57 -21.56 15.90
CA ILE A 311 -3.99 -22.90 15.65
C ILE A 311 -4.83 -24.03 16.23
N LYS A 312 -5.35 -23.87 17.47
CA LYS A 312 -6.03 -24.94 18.22
C LYS A 312 -7.52 -25.08 17.88
N SER A 313 -8.17 -24.03 17.37
CA SER A 313 -9.60 -24.06 17.06
C SER A 313 -9.89 -24.91 15.83
N GLY A 314 -10.98 -25.68 15.90
CA GLY A 314 -11.46 -26.48 14.78
C GLY A 314 -12.40 -25.73 13.84
N ASN A 315 -12.92 -24.56 14.28
CA ASN A 315 -13.79 -23.70 13.49
C ASN A 315 -13.80 -22.27 14.01
N TRP A 316 -14.37 -21.34 13.24
CA TRP A 316 -14.40 -19.92 13.55
C TRP A 316 -15.13 -19.56 14.85
N LYS A 317 -16.21 -20.29 15.24
CA LYS A 317 -16.93 -20.06 16.51
C LYS A 317 -16.05 -20.37 17.73
N GLN A 318 -15.28 -21.45 17.63
CA GLN A 318 -14.33 -21.82 18.69
C GLN A 318 -13.19 -20.80 18.76
N PHE A 319 -12.71 -20.30 17.61
CA PHE A 319 -11.69 -19.27 17.54
C PHE A 319 -12.16 -17.98 18.20
N GLU A 320 -13.30 -17.44 17.79
CA GLU A 320 -13.86 -16.22 18.35
C GLU A 320 -14.08 -16.32 19.86
N LYS A 321 -14.72 -17.41 20.32
CA LYS A 321 -14.91 -17.67 21.73
C LYS A 321 -13.60 -17.82 22.51
N CYS A 322 -12.58 -18.43 21.92
CA CYS A 322 -11.27 -18.58 22.52
C CYS A 322 -10.61 -17.22 22.75
N VAL A 323 -10.62 -16.35 21.75
CA VAL A 323 -10.02 -15.00 21.84
C VAL A 323 -10.79 -14.11 22.83
N ASP A 324 -12.12 -14.09 22.77
CA ASP A 324 -12.95 -13.25 23.64
C ASP A 324 -12.84 -13.67 25.14
N ASN A 325 -12.55 -14.94 25.42
CA ASN A 325 -12.33 -15.42 26.79
C ASN A 325 -11.07 -14.82 27.44
N TYR A 326 -10.06 -14.39 26.67
CA TYR A 326 -8.89 -13.69 27.22
C TYR A 326 -9.27 -12.34 27.82
N ASP A 327 -10.08 -11.57 27.13
CA ASP A 327 -10.57 -10.27 27.57
C ASP A 327 -11.36 -10.36 28.89
N SER A 328 -12.21 -11.38 29.03
CA SER A 328 -12.98 -11.64 30.23
C SER A 328 -12.11 -12.02 31.43
N SER A 329 -11.02 -12.77 31.20
CA SER A 329 -10.08 -13.19 32.26
C SER A 329 -9.25 -12.02 32.80
N LEU A 330 -8.86 -11.07 31.95
CA LEU A 330 -8.14 -9.84 32.34
C LEU A 330 -9.05 -8.90 33.13
N LYS A 331 -10.29 -8.67 32.71
CA LYS A 331 -11.28 -7.89 33.47
C LYS A 331 -11.51 -8.50 34.86
N THR A 332 -11.56 -9.83 34.95
CA THR A 332 -11.70 -10.54 36.23
C THR A 332 -10.44 -10.41 37.09
N ARG A 333 -9.25 -10.47 36.51
CA ARG A 333 -7.97 -10.24 37.22
C ARG A 333 -7.84 -8.79 37.71
N PHE A 334 -8.18 -7.81 36.89
CA PHE A 334 -8.18 -6.38 37.26
C PHE A 334 -9.18 -6.09 38.38
N ASN A 335 -10.39 -6.66 38.32
CA ASN A 335 -11.38 -6.53 39.37
C ASN A 335 -10.97 -7.20 40.68
N ARG A 336 -10.25 -8.34 40.64
CA ARG A 336 -9.65 -8.97 41.82
C ARG A 336 -8.50 -8.17 42.42
N LEU A 337 -7.66 -7.54 41.58
CA LEU A 337 -6.60 -6.63 42.05
C LEU A 337 -7.16 -5.36 42.67
N ARG A 338 -8.19 -4.75 42.07
CA ARG A 338 -8.89 -3.59 42.64
C ARG A 338 -9.52 -3.94 43.99
N LYS A 339 -10.14 -5.10 44.17
CA LYS A 339 -10.70 -5.56 45.44
C LYS A 339 -9.65 -5.92 46.50
N LYS A 340 -8.38 -6.15 46.12
CA LYS A 340 -7.28 -6.37 47.07
C LYS A 340 -6.56 -5.10 47.50
N LEU A 341 -6.76 -4.01 46.75
CA LEU A 341 -6.16 -2.69 46.99
C LEU A 341 -7.16 -1.68 47.61
N ALA A 342 -8.45 -2.06 47.75
CA ALA A 342 -9.48 -1.38 48.52
C ALA A 342 -9.74 -2.14 49.85
#